data_17ddb6efe1f95aeaffdaefecc7d4109c
#
_entry.id   17ddb6efe1f95aeaffdaefecc7d4109c
#
_cell.length_a   1.000
_cell.length_b   1.000
_cell.length_c   1.000
_cell.angle_alpha   90.00
_cell.angle_beta   90.00
_cell.angle_gamma   90.00
#
_symmetry.space_group_name_H-M   'P 1'
#
loop_
_entity.id
_entity.type
_entity.pdbx_description
1 polymer ?
#
loop_
_entity_poly.entity_id
_entity_poly.type
_entity_poly.pdbx_seq_one_letter_code
_entity_poly.pdbx_strand_id
1 'polypeptide(L)'
;MTNKFQDFIHPSDKKALEALKAVPGFDTAVKAYMNIVAEKMFKIENTSSYLQLGHDQLPEIYAILEKVCNKLNIYPIPDLFLALDRKPNASTYGDTDIFIVINSGLLETLSLSQIETVIAHECGHIICHHTLYTTMGRLIMTGAELLANGIISKAVITSLQYAFAYWMRCSEFSADRVSAYYHESPEPVIDVMMALAGGTHNLNLSLNKDAFFRQAQKYKQEVENSTYNKVLEFIQFGKEHHPLNAYRAYEINEFYKKYTNKIALNDEINELIGAETIEYKLKIEFKYKYYDNTSELTLMEMEVEEEIYIFEGEGSIEFIAQSWKIEFKFKINDKEVICEYMVDCDACLVVTWDEKDQTIDIKEIR
;
A
#
# COMPACT_ATOMS: atom_id res chain seq x y z
N MET A 1 0.83 -14.96 -4.64
CA MET A 1 -0.33 -14.02 -4.45
C MET A 1 -0.07 -12.81 -5.31
N THR A 2 -0.73 -12.76 -6.46
CA THR A 2 -0.50 -11.73 -7.47
C THR A 2 -0.70 -10.33 -6.92
N ASN A 3 0.19 -9.46 -7.29
CA ASN A 3 0.40 -8.03 -6.98
C ASN A 3 -0.80 -7.09 -7.24
N LYS A 4 -2.03 -7.60 -7.11
CA LYS A 4 -3.30 -6.88 -7.35
C LYS A 4 -3.43 -5.60 -6.51
N PHE A 5 -2.69 -5.53 -5.41
CA PHE A 5 -2.76 -4.41 -4.47
C PHE A 5 -1.66 -3.34 -4.66
N GLN A 6 -0.66 -3.60 -5.50
CA GLN A 6 0.34 -2.55 -5.82
C GLN A 6 -0.28 -1.36 -6.56
N ASP A 7 -1.34 -1.57 -7.35
CA ASP A 7 -2.07 -0.50 -8.03
C ASP A 7 -2.79 0.44 -7.04
N PHE A 8 -3.04 -0.02 -5.80
CA PHE A 8 -3.67 0.80 -4.77
C PHE A 8 -2.68 1.66 -3.99
N ILE A 9 -1.38 1.33 -4.00
CA ILE A 9 -0.38 2.16 -3.32
C ILE A 9 -0.30 3.53 -4.01
N HIS A 10 -0.57 4.57 -3.23
CA HIS A 10 -0.52 5.93 -3.75
C HIS A 10 0.93 6.35 -4.03
N PRO A 11 1.22 7.06 -5.15
CA PRO A 11 2.59 7.50 -5.45
C PRO A 11 3.25 8.32 -4.34
N SER A 12 2.47 9.11 -3.60
CA SER A 12 2.98 9.88 -2.45
C SER A 12 3.36 8.99 -1.27
N ASP A 13 2.61 7.90 -1.03
CA ASP A 13 2.93 6.91 0.00
C ASP A 13 4.27 6.23 -0.30
N LYS A 14 4.43 5.69 -1.50
CA LYS A 14 5.69 5.08 -1.94
C LYS A 14 6.88 6.02 -1.77
N LYS A 15 6.77 7.25 -2.28
CA LYS A 15 7.84 8.27 -2.18
C LYS A 15 8.13 8.67 -0.73
N ALA A 16 7.10 8.81 0.10
CA ALA A 16 7.26 9.16 1.51
C ALA A 16 7.93 8.04 2.30
N LEU A 17 7.61 6.76 2.01
CA LEU A 17 8.27 5.62 2.61
C LEU A 17 9.75 5.52 2.20
N GLU A 18 10.06 5.76 0.94
CA GLU A 18 11.44 5.82 0.45
C GLU A 18 12.22 6.94 1.15
N ALA A 19 11.62 8.13 1.28
CA ALA A 19 12.22 9.26 1.99
C ALA A 19 12.42 8.97 3.48
N LEU A 20 11.46 8.32 4.14
CA LEU A 20 11.57 7.88 5.53
C LEU A 20 12.75 6.92 5.72
N LYS A 21 12.87 5.92 4.86
CA LYS A 21 13.98 4.94 4.90
C LYS A 21 15.35 5.59 4.68
N ALA A 22 15.40 6.69 3.93
CA ALA A 22 16.63 7.45 3.69
C ALA A 22 17.04 8.37 4.85
N VAL A 23 16.23 8.55 5.90
CA VAL A 23 16.57 9.37 7.05
C VAL A 23 17.76 8.76 7.80
N PRO A 24 18.86 9.52 8.06
CA PRO A 24 19.97 9.03 8.84
C PRO A 24 19.52 8.50 10.22
N GLY A 25 19.90 7.27 10.54
CA GLY A 25 19.51 6.60 11.80
C GLY A 25 18.23 5.76 11.70
N PHE A 26 17.55 5.71 10.54
CA PHE A 26 16.38 4.87 10.34
C PHE A 26 16.68 3.39 10.65
N ASP A 27 17.75 2.82 10.08
CA ASP A 27 18.16 1.43 10.32
C ASP A 27 18.45 1.15 11.80
N THR A 28 19.01 2.15 12.50
CA THR A 28 19.26 2.03 13.95
C THR A 28 17.94 2.04 14.73
N ALA A 29 16.96 2.84 14.31
CA ALA A 29 15.62 2.86 14.89
C ALA A 29 14.88 1.53 14.65
N VAL A 30 14.96 0.95 13.43
CA VAL A 30 14.41 -0.37 13.12
C VAL A 30 15.00 -1.45 14.01
N LYS A 31 16.32 -1.50 14.14
CA LYS A 31 17.00 -2.47 15.02
C LYS A 31 16.61 -2.29 16.49
N ALA A 32 16.49 -1.05 16.96
CA ALA A 32 16.05 -0.76 18.31
C ALA A 32 14.60 -1.22 18.53
N TYR A 33 13.68 -0.96 17.55
CA TYR A 33 12.30 -1.44 17.59
C TYR A 33 12.22 -2.97 17.70
N MET A 34 12.94 -3.69 16.86
CA MET A 34 12.96 -5.17 16.88
C MET A 34 13.46 -5.74 18.22
N ASN A 35 14.33 -5.00 18.93
CA ASN A 35 14.84 -5.42 20.23
C ASN A 35 13.89 -5.09 21.41
N ILE A 36 12.97 -4.15 21.26
CA ILE A 36 12.11 -3.66 22.38
C ILE A 36 10.87 -4.52 22.60
N VAL A 37 10.57 -5.49 21.74
CA VAL A 37 9.33 -6.29 21.88
C VAL A 37 8.06 -5.43 21.90
N ALA A 38 8.07 -4.31 21.16
CA ALA A 38 7.03 -3.29 21.19
C ALA A 38 5.64 -3.85 20.86
N GLU A 39 5.55 -4.77 19.90
CA GLU A 39 4.32 -5.46 19.53
C GLU A 39 3.67 -6.19 20.73
N LYS A 40 4.50 -6.90 21.53
CA LYS A 40 4.01 -7.58 22.74
C LYS A 40 3.55 -6.59 23.81
N MET A 41 4.23 -5.44 23.94
CA MET A 41 3.81 -4.39 24.88
C MET A 41 2.44 -3.83 24.50
N PHE A 42 2.20 -3.52 23.22
CA PHE A 42 0.90 -3.06 22.76
C PHE A 42 -0.18 -4.14 22.92
N LYS A 43 0.15 -5.40 22.65
CA LYS A 43 -0.78 -6.51 22.85
C LYS A 43 -1.18 -6.67 24.33
N ILE A 44 -0.22 -6.56 25.24
CA ILE A 44 -0.48 -6.58 26.68
C ILE A 44 -1.35 -5.39 27.11
N GLU A 45 -1.04 -4.18 26.63
CA GLU A 45 -1.84 -2.98 26.90
C GLU A 45 -3.29 -3.18 26.43
N ASN A 46 -3.49 -3.60 25.20
CA ASN A 46 -4.82 -3.80 24.63
C ASN A 46 -5.62 -4.87 25.39
N THR A 47 -5.00 -6.04 25.64
CA THR A 47 -5.68 -7.15 26.36
C THR A 47 -5.99 -6.84 27.81
N SER A 48 -5.18 -5.97 28.45
CA SER A 48 -5.40 -5.62 29.85
C SER A 48 -6.36 -4.43 30.06
N SER A 49 -6.49 -3.56 29.03
CA SER A 49 -7.12 -2.25 29.21
C SER A 49 -8.32 -1.99 28.32
N TYR A 50 -8.45 -2.73 27.18
CA TYR A 50 -9.51 -2.53 26.20
C TYR A 50 -10.44 -3.75 26.12
N LEU A 51 -11.63 -3.57 25.56
CA LEU A 51 -12.54 -4.68 25.28
C LEU A 51 -12.08 -5.40 24.01
N GLN A 52 -11.72 -6.68 24.13
CA GLN A 52 -11.48 -7.52 22.94
C GLN A 52 -12.83 -7.94 22.37
N LEU A 53 -13.04 -7.64 21.08
CA LEU A 53 -14.27 -7.99 20.37
C LEU A 53 -14.16 -9.39 19.76
N GLY A 54 -15.30 -10.06 19.68
CA GLY A 54 -15.38 -11.43 19.17
C GLY A 54 -16.84 -11.89 19.11
N HIS A 55 -17.04 -13.20 18.87
CA HIS A 55 -18.37 -13.77 18.79
C HIS A 55 -19.20 -13.62 20.08
N ASP A 56 -18.52 -13.47 21.23
CA ASP A 56 -19.15 -13.34 22.56
C ASP A 56 -19.24 -11.87 23.02
N GLN A 57 -18.57 -10.95 22.32
CA GLN A 57 -18.51 -9.54 22.73
C GLN A 57 -18.59 -8.61 21.53
N LEU A 58 -19.68 -7.85 21.43
CA LEU A 58 -20.04 -7.02 20.28
C LEU A 58 -19.95 -7.78 18.95
N PRO A 59 -20.67 -8.92 18.83
CA PRO A 59 -20.58 -9.80 17.67
C PRO A 59 -20.97 -9.10 16.36
N GLU A 60 -21.80 -8.04 16.42
CA GLU A 60 -22.19 -7.27 15.24
C GLU A 60 -21.00 -6.53 14.62
N ILE A 61 -20.10 -5.99 15.44
CA ILE A 61 -18.90 -5.28 14.97
C ILE A 61 -17.84 -6.30 14.51
N TYR A 62 -17.71 -7.41 15.26
CA TYR A 62 -16.75 -8.46 14.89
C TYR A 62 -17.15 -9.13 13.57
N ALA A 63 -18.43 -9.38 13.31
CA ALA A 63 -18.93 -9.92 12.05
C ALA A 63 -18.62 -8.99 10.85
N ILE A 64 -18.59 -7.66 11.07
CA ILE A 64 -18.14 -6.71 10.05
C ILE A 64 -16.67 -6.94 9.70
N LEU A 65 -15.79 -7.11 10.71
CA LEU A 65 -14.38 -7.40 10.46
C LEU A 65 -14.20 -8.71 9.67
N GLU A 66 -14.89 -9.78 10.09
CA GLU A 66 -14.84 -11.06 9.38
C GLU A 66 -15.28 -10.93 7.92
N LYS A 67 -16.38 -10.21 7.67
CA LYS A 67 -16.88 -9.94 6.32
C LYS A 67 -15.84 -9.20 5.46
N VAL A 68 -15.22 -8.16 6.02
CA VAL A 68 -14.21 -7.36 5.32
C VAL A 68 -12.96 -8.22 5.03
N CYS A 69 -12.43 -8.91 6.03
CA CYS A 69 -11.26 -9.78 5.89
C CYS A 69 -11.50 -10.88 4.85
N ASN A 70 -12.67 -11.52 4.87
CA ASN A 70 -13.03 -12.55 3.88
C ASN A 70 -13.06 -11.99 2.45
N LYS A 71 -13.66 -10.80 2.23
CA LYS A 71 -13.71 -10.17 0.90
C LYS A 71 -12.33 -9.72 0.40
N LEU A 72 -11.46 -9.30 1.32
CA LEU A 72 -10.11 -8.82 1.02
C LEU A 72 -9.03 -9.91 1.10
N ASN A 73 -9.40 -11.17 1.42
CA ASN A 73 -8.49 -12.30 1.60
C ASN A 73 -7.39 -12.05 2.67
N ILE A 74 -7.77 -11.46 3.80
CA ILE A 74 -6.86 -11.21 4.92
C ILE A 74 -6.97 -12.37 5.91
N TYR A 75 -5.88 -13.12 6.09
CA TYR A 75 -5.79 -14.24 7.03
C TYR A 75 -4.38 -14.31 7.64
N PRO A 76 -4.26 -14.57 8.98
CA PRO A 76 -5.37 -14.70 9.94
C PRO A 76 -6.15 -13.40 10.11
N ILE A 77 -7.41 -13.48 10.57
CA ILE A 77 -8.22 -12.31 10.93
C ILE A 77 -7.53 -11.60 12.10
N PRO A 78 -7.28 -10.29 12.03
CA PRO A 78 -6.62 -9.56 13.11
C PRO A 78 -7.48 -9.50 14.38
N ASP A 79 -6.84 -9.43 15.54
CA ASP A 79 -7.54 -9.13 16.79
C ASP A 79 -8.22 -7.75 16.73
N LEU A 80 -9.41 -7.61 17.27
CA LEU A 80 -10.16 -6.37 17.29
C LEU A 80 -10.43 -5.91 18.72
N PHE A 81 -10.09 -4.66 19.02
CA PHE A 81 -10.26 -4.06 20.35
C PHE A 81 -11.09 -2.78 20.28
N LEU A 82 -11.88 -2.53 21.34
CA LEU A 82 -12.60 -1.28 21.56
C LEU A 82 -11.99 -0.54 22.75
N ALA A 83 -11.45 0.64 22.49
CA ALA A 83 -10.88 1.52 23.51
C ALA A 83 -11.86 2.63 23.90
N LEU A 84 -11.88 3.01 25.18
CA LEU A 84 -12.66 4.15 25.65
C LEU A 84 -11.95 5.46 25.28
N ASP A 85 -12.33 6.05 24.17
CA ASP A 85 -11.89 7.38 23.74
C ASP A 85 -13.03 8.05 22.98
N ARG A 86 -13.34 9.30 23.31
CA ARG A 86 -14.40 10.07 22.65
C ARG A 86 -14.00 10.62 21.28
N LYS A 87 -12.69 10.69 20.97
CA LYS A 87 -12.24 11.10 19.65
C LYS A 87 -12.54 9.96 18.66
N PRO A 88 -13.36 10.17 17.62
CA PRO A 88 -13.64 9.14 16.62
C PRO A 88 -12.33 8.76 15.92
N ASN A 89 -11.89 7.53 16.08
CA ASN A 89 -10.65 7.03 15.49
C ASN A 89 -10.63 5.51 15.44
N ALA A 90 -9.88 4.95 14.51
CA ALA A 90 -9.43 3.58 14.51
C ALA A 90 -7.92 3.54 14.17
N SER A 91 -7.26 2.43 14.39
CA SER A 91 -5.85 2.29 14.05
C SER A 91 -5.45 0.82 13.98
N THR A 92 -4.57 0.50 13.05
CA THR A 92 -4.03 -0.85 12.84
C THR A 92 -2.56 -0.89 13.20
N TYR A 93 -2.18 -1.89 13.99
CA TYR A 93 -0.83 -2.09 14.51
C TYR A 93 -0.39 -3.54 14.41
N GLY A 94 0.90 -3.77 14.66
CA GLY A 94 1.52 -5.08 14.69
C GLY A 94 2.41 -5.33 13.47
N ASP A 95 3.14 -6.41 13.53
CA ASP A 95 3.97 -6.92 12.43
C ASP A 95 3.62 -8.39 12.18
N THR A 96 3.89 -9.25 13.16
CA THR A 96 3.53 -10.68 13.12
C THR A 96 2.14 -10.94 13.68
N ASP A 97 1.75 -10.25 14.75
CA ASP A 97 0.44 -10.28 15.39
C ASP A 97 -0.27 -8.95 15.12
N ILE A 98 -1.08 -8.89 14.07
CA ILE A 98 -1.80 -7.67 13.68
C ILE A 98 -3.08 -7.53 14.50
N PHE A 99 -3.37 -6.31 14.95
CA PHE A 99 -4.59 -5.96 15.65
C PHE A 99 -5.11 -4.59 15.25
N ILE A 100 -6.42 -4.43 15.35
CA ILE A 100 -7.14 -3.20 15.08
C ILE A 100 -7.74 -2.70 16.39
N VAL A 101 -7.58 -1.40 16.67
CA VAL A 101 -8.22 -0.72 17.81
C VAL A 101 -9.20 0.30 17.28
N ILE A 102 -10.46 0.22 17.74
CA ILE A 102 -11.52 1.18 17.45
C ILE A 102 -11.80 1.98 18.72
N ASN A 103 -11.92 3.30 18.60
CA ASN A 103 -12.33 4.14 19.72
C ASN A 103 -13.87 4.18 19.87
N SER A 104 -14.38 4.23 21.10
CA SER A 104 -15.82 4.32 21.37
C SER A 104 -16.49 5.52 20.70
N GLY A 105 -15.78 6.64 20.56
CA GLY A 105 -16.27 7.81 19.83
C GLY A 105 -16.60 7.54 18.36
N LEU A 106 -15.97 6.53 17.74
CA LEU A 106 -16.32 6.11 16.38
C LEU A 106 -17.72 5.48 16.33
N LEU A 107 -18.02 4.59 17.30
CA LEU A 107 -19.33 3.94 17.42
C LEU A 107 -20.45 4.94 17.75
N GLU A 108 -20.13 6.04 18.45
CA GLU A 108 -21.07 7.12 18.75
C GLU A 108 -21.31 8.04 17.55
N THR A 109 -20.35 8.16 16.65
CA THR A 109 -20.37 9.12 15.54
C THR A 109 -20.89 8.51 14.24
N LEU A 110 -20.61 7.23 13.98
CA LEU A 110 -20.85 6.57 12.71
C LEU A 110 -21.93 5.49 12.79
N SER A 111 -22.64 5.26 11.69
CA SER A 111 -23.51 4.11 11.51
C SER A 111 -22.70 2.82 11.31
N LEU A 112 -23.32 1.65 11.47
CA LEU A 112 -22.67 0.35 11.24
C LEU A 112 -22.09 0.22 9.82
N SER A 113 -22.76 0.75 8.80
CA SER A 113 -22.25 0.74 7.43
C SER A 113 -21.01 1.64 7.26
N GLN A 114 -20.95 2.76 7.98
CA GLN A 114 -19.77 3.63 8.00
C GLN A 114 -18.62 3.00 8.80
N ILE A 115 -18.93 2.27 9.87
CA ILE A 115 -17.93 1.48 10.62
C ILE A 115 -17.35 0.38 9.74
N GLU A 116 -18.15 -0.27 8.89
CA GLU A 116 -17.67 -1.23 7.89
C GLU A 116 -16.64 -0.57 6.95
N THR A 117 -16.90 0.65 6.51
CA THR A 117 -15.99 1.42 5.66
C THR A 117 -14.67 1.74 6.37
N VAL A 118 -14.74 2.11 7.68
CA VAL A 118 -13.52 2.35 8.48
C VAL A 118 -12.74 1.05 8.68
N ILE A 119 -13.40 -0.07 8.97
CA ILE A 119 -12.73 -1.37 9.12
C ILE A 119 -12.08 -1.78 7.79
N ALA A 120 -12.73 -1.53 6.64
CA ALA A 120 -12.13 -1.76 5.33
C ALA A 120 -10.91 -0.87 5.07
N HIS A 121 -10.91 0.36 5.57
CA HIS A 121 -9.75 1.26 5.53
C HIS A 121 -8.59 0.73 6.40
N GLU A 122 -8.87 0.29 7.63
CA GLU A 122 -7.86 -0.31 8.50
C GLU A 122 -7.28 -1.60 7.91
N CYS A 123 -8.11 -2.42 7.28
CA CYS A 123 -7.67 -3.56 6.49
C CYS A 123 -6.81 -3.14 5.29
N GLY A 124 -7.03 -1.96 4.73
CA GLY A 124 -6.19 -1.35 3.70
C GLY A 124 -4.76 -1.14 4.17
N HIS A 125 -4.55 -0.71 5.41
CA HIS A 125 -3.21 -0.60 5.98
C HIS A 125 -2.51 -1.96 6.08
N ILE A 126 -3.24 -3.04 6.34
CA ILE A 126 -2.68 -4.40 6.36
C ILE A 126 -2.21 -4.80 4.96
N ILE A 127 -3.08 -4.65 3.97
CA ILE A 127 -2.81 -5.02 2.57
C ILE A 127 -1.64 -4.23 1.98
N CYS A 128 -1.54 -2.93 2.30
CA CYS A 128 -0.46 -2.06 1.85
C CYS A 128 0.83 -2.19 2.69
N HIS A 129 0.89 -3.15 3.63
CA HIS A 129 2.05 -3.40 4.51
C HIS A 129 2.48 -2.17 5.34
N HIS A 130 1.53 -1.38 5.81
CA HIS A 130 1.81 -0.20 6.61
C HIS A 130 2.04 -0.51 8.10
N THR A 131 1.53 -1.64 8.59
CA THR A 131 1.39 -1.96 10.02
C THR A 131 2.69 -1.90 10.80
N LEU A 132 3.77 -2.48 10.27
CA LEU A 132 5.10 -2.41 10.86
C LEU A 132 5.56 -0.96 11.08
N TYR A 133 5.50 -0.15 10.03
CA TYR A 133 5.97 1.25 10.09
C TYR A 133 5.05 2.14 10.92
N THR A 134 3.74 1.88 10.92
CA THR A 134 2.78 2.57 11.80
C THR A 134 3.10 2.29 13.27
N THR A 135 3.37 1.03 13.60
CA THR A 135 3.74 0.60 14.95
C THR A 135 5.07 1.23 15.40
N MET A 136 6.07 1.25 14.51
CA MET A 136 7.34 1.96 14.75
C MET A 136 7.14 3.45 14.92
N GLY A 137 6.34 4.07 14.06
CA GLY A 137 6.02 5.50 14.13
C GLY A 137 5.38 5.85 15.46
N ARG A 138 4.39 5.07 15.92
CA ARG A 138 3.75 5.26 17.24
C ARG A 138 4.78 5.19 18.36
N LEU A 139 5.67 4.21 18.35
CA LEU A 139 6.73 4.09 19.35
C LEU A 139 7.65 5.31 19.34
N ILE A 140 8.09 5.75 18.17
CA ILE A 140 8.96 6.93 18.02
C ILE A 140 8.24 8.20 18.46
N MET A 141 6.96 8.36 18.16
CA MET A 141 6.16 9.53 18.54
C MET A 141 5.86 9.60 20.03
N THR A 142 5.62 8.45 20.71
CA THR A 142 5.19 8.39 22.11
C THR A 142 6.30 7.97 23.06
N GLY A 143 7.26 7.16 22.59
CA GLY A 143 8.30 6.50 23.39
C GLY A 143 9.72 6.97 23.08
N ALA A 144 9.87 8.22 22.61
CA ALA A 144 11.19 8.78 22.30
C ALA A 144 12.21 8.63 23.46
N GLU A 145 11.73 8.58 24.71
CA GLU A 145 12.55 8.32 25.89
C GLU A 145 13.13 6.89 25.93
N LEU A 146 12.40 5.90 25.37
CA LEU A 146 12.87 4.51 25.26
C LEU A 146 14.02 4.38 24.25
N LEU A 147 14.01 5.23 23.20
CA LEU A 147 15.10 5.32 22.23
C LEU A 147 16.24 6.25 22.71
N ALA A 148 15.94 7.13 23.66
CA ALA A 148 16.85 8.17 24.15
C ALA A 148 17.93 7.66 25.14
N ASN A 149 18.06 6.37 25.38
CA ASN A 149 19.13 5.80 26.21
C ASN A 149 20.55 6.00 25.63
N GLY A 150 20.76 7.11 24.91
CA GLY A 150 22.04 7.57 24.42
C GLY A 150 22.50 6.98 23.08
N ILE A 151 21.70 6.11 22.47
CA ILE A 151 22.06 5.46 21.18
C ILE A 151 21.75 6.37 20.00
N ILE A 152 20.68 7.17 20.08
CA ILE A 152 20.21 8.04 19.00
C ILE A 152 20.13 9.48 19.48
N SER A 153 20.68 10.43 18.72
CA SER A 153 20.63 11.85 19.08
C SER A 153 19.22 12.41 18.98
N LYS A 154 18.88 13.41 19.81
CA LYS A 154 17.58 14.10 19.79
C LYS A 154 17.24 14.67 18.40
N ALA A 155 18.24 15.18 17.68
CA ALA A 155 18.04 15.71 16.34
C ALA A 155 17.59 14.60 15.34
N VAL A 156 18.18 13.42 15.41
CA VAL A 156 17.80 12.28 14.58
C VAL A 156 16.40 11.79 14.94
N ILE A 157 16.06 11.71 16.23
CA ILE A 157 14.71 11.33 16.68
C ILE A 157 13.68 12.31 16.13
N THR A 158 13.94 13.62 16.24
CA THR A 158 13.05 14.65 15.71
C THR A 158 12.87 14.51 14.20
N SER A 159 13.94 14.28 13.44
CA SER A 159 13.87 14.06 11.99
C SER A 159 13.04 12.83 11.63
N LEU A 160 13.21 11.74 12.39
CA LEU A 160 12.41 10.52 12.22
C LEU A 160 10.93 10.76 12.55
N GLN A 161 10.61 11.46 13.63
CA GLN A 161 9.23 11.82 13.98
C GLN A 161 8.54 12.57 12.84
N TYR A 162 9.22 13.54 12.24
CA TYR A 162 8.69 14.28 11.10
C TYR A 162 8.52 13.42 9.87
N ALA A 163 9.48 12.59 9.55
CA ALA A 163 9.40 11.70 8.37
C ALA A 163 8.29 10.65 8.54
N PHE A 164 8.14 10.04 9.72
CA PHE A 164 7.06 9.13 10.04
C PHE A 164 5.69 9.82 9.96
N ALA A 165 5.53 10.99 10.56
CA ALA A 165 4.28 11.75 10.50
C ALA A 165 3.90 12.11 9.05
N TYR A 166 4.86 12.47 8.21
CA TYR A 166 4.62 12.73 6.80
C TYR A 166 4.21 11.46 6.05
N TRP A 167 4.95 10.36 6.24
CA TRP A 167 4.62 9.09 5.60
C TRP A 167 3.24 8.57 6.06
N MET A 168 2.93 8.60 7.34
CA MET A 168 1.61 8.17 7.85
C MET A 168 0.45 8.91 7.18
N ARG A 169 0.59 10.22 6.91
CA ARG A 169 -0.41 10.96 6.13
C ARG A 169 -0.51 10.48 4.69
N CYS A 170 0.60 10.15 4.06
CA CYS A 170 0.62 9.65 2.68
C CYS A 170 0.04 8.24 2.56
N SER A 171 0.20 7.39 3.57
CA SER A 171 -0.32 6.02 3.61
C SER A 171 -1.85 5.97 3.67
N GLU A 172 -2.49 7.03 4.19
CA GLU A 172 -3.95 7.16 4.23
C GLU A 172 -4.58 7.06 2.83
N PHE A 173 -3.94 7.66 1.82
CA PHE A 173 -4.46 7.61 0.45
C PHE A 173 -4.49 6.19 -0.12
N SER A 174 -3.53 5.34 0.25
CA SER A 174 -3.51 3.93 -0.15
C SER A 174 -4.60 3.14 0.54
N ALA A 175 -4.78 3.32 1.84
CA ALA A 175 -5.83 2.66 2.62
C ALA A 175 -7.23 3.06 2.15
N ASP A 176 -7.46 4.34 1.79
CA ASP A 176 -8.71 4.82 1.20
C ASP A 176 -9.03 4.12 -0.12
N ARG A 177 -8.03 3.88 -0.96
CA ARG A 177 -8.22 3.17 -2.23
C ARG A 177 -8.66 1.72 -2.02
N VAL A 178 -8.08 1.03 -1.04
CA VAL A 178 -8.50 -0.33 -0.68
C VAL A 178 -9.92 -0.33 -0.13
N SER A 179 -10.29 0.63 0.72
CA SER A 179 -11.65 0.76 1.23
C SER A 179 -12.67 1.02 0.10
N ALA A 180 -12.34 1.90 -0.85
CA ALA A 180 -13.19 2.15 -2.02
C ALA A 180 -13.30 0.92 -2.93
N TYR A 181 -12.21 0.17 -3.11
CA TYR A 181 -12.23 -1.11 -3.83
C TYR A 181 -13.13 -2.14 -3.14
N TYR A 182 -13.05 -2.25 -1.81
CA TYR A 182 -13.92 -3.12 -1.03
C TYR A 182 -15.39 -2.83 -1.29
N HIS A 183 -15.78 -1.56 -1.34
CA HIS A 183 -17.16 -1.13 -1.60
C HIS A 183 -17.52 -1.08 -3.09
N GLU A 184 -16.55 -1.28 -4.00
CA GLU A 184 -16.74 -1.09 -5.45
C GLU A 184 -17.25 0.34 -5.78
N SER A 185 -16.99 1.29 -4.89
CA SER A 185 -17.45 2.67 -4.96
C SER A 185 -16.63 3.57 -4.02
N PRO A 186 -16.32 4.82 -4.39
CA PRO A 186 -15.70 5.78 -3.51
C PRO A 186 -16.70 6.41 -2.52
N GLU A 187 -18.00 6.30 -2.77
CA GLU A 187 -19.05 7.00 -2.05
C GLU A 187 -19.07 6.69 -0.55
N PRO A 188 -18.99 5.42 -0.08
CA PRO A 188 -18.96 5.14 1.35
C PRO A 188 -17.76 5.76 2.07
N VAL A 189 -16.60 5.82 1.40
CA VAL A 189 -15.38 6.44 1.95
C VAL A 189 -15.56 7.95 2.09
N ILE A 190 -16.13 8.61 1.07
CA ILE A 190 -16.43 10.05 1.08
C ILE A 190 -17.43 10.37 2.20
N ASP A 191 -18.49 9.58 2.35
CA ASP A 191 -19.50 9.76 3.39
C ASP A 191 -18.92 9.65 4.81
N VAL A 192 -18.00 8.70 5.03
CA VAL A 192 -17.27 8.59 6.31
C VAL A 192 -16.41 9.83 6.55
N MET A 193 -15.67 10.32 5.55
CA MET A 193 -14.83 11.52 5.69
C MET A 193 -15.65 12.77 6.00
N MET A 194 -16.84 12.91 5.38
CA MET A 194 -17.76 14.00 5.67
C MET A 194 -18.31 13.89 7.11
N ALA A 195 -18.66 12.69 7.56
CA ALA A 195 -19.14 12.45 8.92
C ALA A 195 -18.03 12.75 9.95
N LEU A 196 -16.80 12.30 9.71
CA LEU A 196 -15.68 12.57 10.60
C LEU A 196 -15.26 14.06 10.61
N ALA A 197 -15.47 14.79 9.52
CA ALA A 197 -15.18 16.22 9.44
C ALA A 197 -16.24 17.06 10.16
N GLY A 198 -17.52 16.68 10.08
CA GLY A 198 -18.64 17.50 10.55
C GLY A 198 -19.43 16.92 11.75
N GLY A 199 -19.33 15.63 12.05
CA GLY A 199 -20.03 14.97 13.17
C GLY A 199 -21.56 15.05 13.07
N THR A 200 -22.16 15.09 11.87
CA THR A 200 -23.56 15.45 11.67
C THR A 200 -24.53 14.26 11.58
N HIS A 201 -24.06 13.04 11.80
CA HIS A 201 -24.88 11.82 11.62
C HIS A 201 -26.24 11.89 12.35
N ASN A 202 -26.26 12.42 13.57
CA ASN A 202 -27.46 12.49 14.40
C ASN A 202 -28.35 13.72 14.14
N LEU A 203 -27.96 14.64 13.26
CA LEU A 203 -28.65 15.91 13.06
C LEU A 203 -29.58 15.90 11.85
N ASN A 204 -29.61 14.85 11.06
CA ASN A 204 -30.40 14.73 9.82
C ASN A 204 -30.28 15.95 8.89
N LEU A 205 -29.06 16.52 8.84
CA LEU A 205 -28.74 17.71 8.04
C LEU A 205 -28.25 17.29 6.65
N SER A 206 -28.56 18.14 5.66
CA SER A 206 -28.12 17.95 4.29
C SER A 206 -26.64 18.30 4.15
N LEU A 207 -25.79 17.32 3.85
CA LEU A 207 -24.39 17.51 3.47
C LEU A 207 -24.28 17.60 1.94
N ASN A 208 -23.36 18.42 1.45
CA ASN A 208 -23.15 18.63 0.03
C ASN A 208 -21.72 18.23 -0.37
N LYS A 209 -21.58 17.11 -1.08
CA LYS A 209 -20.29 16.56 -1.53
C LYS A 209 -19.53 17.52 -2.44
N ASP A 210 -20.23 18.21 -3.36
CA ASP A 210 -19.57 19.16 -4.27
C ASP A 210 -18.98 20.35 -3.50
N ALA A 211 -19.67 20.81 -2.45
CA ALA A 211 -19.13 21.85 -1.58
C ALA A 211 -17.88 21.35 -0.83
N PHE A 212 -17.88 20.09 -0.37
CA PHE A 212 -16.74 19.48 0.28
C PHE A 212 -15.56 19.33 -0.68
N PHE A 213 -15.77 18.94 -1.94
CA PHE A 213 -14.74 18.89 -2.97
C PHE A 213 -14.19 20.26 -3.34
N ARG A 214 -15.05 21.30 -3.45
CA ARG A 214 -14.57 22.68 -3.65
C ARG A 214 -13.70 23.18 -2.50
N GLN A 215 -14.05 22.81 -1.26
CA GLN A 215 -13.21 23.07 -0.09
C GLN A 215 -11.84 22.39 -0.22
N ALA A 216 -11.78 21.14 -0.64
CA ALA A 216 -10.54 20.41 -0.88
C ALA A 216 -9.67 21.06 -1.97
N GLN A 217 -10.29 21.46 -3.09
CA GLN A 217 -9.58 22.13 -4.17
C GLN A 217 -8.99 23.48 -3.73
N LYS A 218 -9.76 24.26 -2.97
CA LYS A 218 -9.27 25.53 -2.41
C LYS A 218 -8.07 25.28 -1.49
N TYR A 219 -8.17 24.31 -0.57
CA TYR A 219 -7.08 23.92 0.32
C TYR A 219 -5.82 23.53 -0.48
N LYS A 220 -5.96 22.67 -1.50
CA LYS A 220 -4.85 22.24 -2.35
C LYS A 220 -4.16 23.42 -3.01
N GLN A 221 -4.92 24.36 -3.60
CA GLN A 221 -4.37 25.57 -4.21
C GLN A 221 -3.61 26.45 -3.23
N GLU A 222 -4.15 26.64 -2.01
CA GLU A 222 -3.51 27.46 -0.98
C GLU A 222 -2.20 26.83 -0.48
N VAL A 223 -2.14 25.50 -0.35
CA VAL A 223 -0.94 24.82 0.14
C VAL A 223 0.11 24.64 -0.97
N GLU A 224 -0.28 24.22 -2.17
CA GLU A 224 0.68 23.97 -3.26
C GLU A 224 1.42 25.23 -3.71
N ASN A 225 0.75 26.36 -3.69
CA ASN A 225 1.29 27.64 -4.17
C ASN A 225 2.13 28.42 -3.14
N SER A 226 2.28 27.90 -1.92
CA SER A 226 2.98 28.62 -0.85
C SER A 226 3.85 27.69 -0.01
N THR A 227 5.18 27.93 -0.04
CA THR A 227 6.11 27.24 0.87
C THR A 227 5.77 27.50 2.33
N TYR A 228 5.32 28.70 2.65
CA TYR A 228 4.90 29.07 4.01
C TYR A 228 3.69 28.25 4.46
N ASN A 229 2.67 28.10 3.59
CA ASN A 229 1.49 27.30 3.91
C ASN A 229 1.83 25.81 4.07
N LYS A 230 2.77 25.27 3.29
CA LYS A 230 3.28 23.88 3.49
C LYS A 230 3.91 23.69 4.85
N VAL A 231 4.65 24.68 5.33
CA VAL A 231 5.24 24.66 6.68
C VAL A 231 4.14 24.75 7.75
N LEU A 232 3.14 25.61 7.56
CA LEU A 232 2.02 25.70 8.50
C LEU A 232 1.19 24.42 8.54
N GLU A 233 0.89 23.85 7.37
CA GLU A 233 0.22 22.55 7.27
C GLU A 233 0.98 21.48 8.03
N PHE A 234 2.28 21.41 7.83
CA PHE A 234 3.13 20.47 8.52
C PHE A 234 3.12 20.66 10.05
N ILE A 235 3.18 21.91 10.53
CA ILE A 235 3.10 22.21 11.99
C ILE A 235 1.72 21.82 12.54
N GLN A 236 0.65 22.11 11.81
CA GLN A 236 -0.72 21.86 12.25
C GLN A 236 -1.05 20.36 12.29
N PHE A 237 -0.71 19.64 11.25
CA PHE A 237 -1.13 18.24 11.06
C PHE A 237 -0.01 17.22 11.33
N GLY A 238 1.18 17.66 11.70
CA GLY A 238 2.34 16.78 11.90
C GLY A 238 2.17 15.70 12.97
N LYS A 239 1.13 15.79 13.81
CA LYS A 239 0.80 14.82 14.86
C LYS A 239 -0.59 14.18 14.72
N GLU A 240 -1.35 14.55 13.70
CA GLU A 240 -2.67 13.97 13.45
C GLU A 240 -2.54 12.62 12.73
N HIS A 241 -3.35 11.64 13.14
CA HIS A 241 -3.30 10.29 12.55
C HIS A 241 -4.04 10.21 11.21
N HIS A 242 -5.26 10.76 11.11
CA HIS A 242 -6.09 10.71 9.90
C HIS A 242 -6.56 12.12 9.50
N PRO A 243 -5.62 13.02 9.13
CA PRO A 243 -5.97 14.39 8.78
C PRO A 243 -6.53 14.52 7.37
N LEU A 244 -6.96 15.74 7.01
CA LEU A 244 -7.26 16.14 5.65
C LEU A 244 -8.48 15.45 5.02
N ASN A 245 -9.55 15.20 5.80
CA ASN A 245 -10.74 14.50 5.33
C ASN A 245 -11.28 15.02 3.99
N ALA A 246 -11.35 16.35 3.79
CA ALA A 246 -11.84 16.92 2.53
C ALA A 246 -10.90 16.59 1.36
N TYR A 247 -9.59 16.68 1.58
CA TYR A 247 -8.60 16.41 0.54
C TYR A 247 -8.54 14.91 0.21
N ARG A 248 -8.61 14.02 1.20
CA ARG A 248 -8.70 12.57 1.01
C ARG A 248 -9.94 12.19 0.22
N ALA A 249 -11.12 12.76 0.57
CA ALA A 249 -12.37 12.55 -0.17
C ALA A 249 -12.26 12.97 -1.64
N TYR A 250 -11.59 14.08 -1.91
CA TYR A 250 -11.33 14.53 -3.28
C TYR A 250 -10.39 13.57 -4.02
N GLU A 251 -9.26 13.19 -3.43
CA GLU A 251 -8.27 12.30 -4.05
C GLU A 251 -8.83 10.91 -4.34
N ILE A 252 -9.66 10.34 -3.44
CA ILE A 252 -10.29 9.04 -3.70
C ILE A 252 -11.33 9.11 -4.82
N ASN A 253 -12.11 10.19 -4.89
CA ASN A 253 -13.04 10.39 -5.99
C ASN A 253 -12.33 10.50 -7.35
N GLU A 254 -11.23 11.25 -7.43
CA GLU A 254 -10.45 11.38 -8.66
C GLU A 254 -9.72 10.08 -9.04
N PHE A 255 -9.22 9.33 -8.05
CA PHE A 255 -8.63 8.02 -8.29
C PHE A 255 -9.68 7.05 -8.86
N TYR A 256 -10.85 6.97 -8.25
CA TYR A 256 -11.87 6.00 -8.63
C TYR A 256 -12.43 6.27 -10.03
N LYS A 257 -12.60 7.54 -10.42
CA LYS A 257 -12.95 7.91 -11.78
C LYS A 257 -11.93 7.41 -12.82
N LYS A 258 -10.64 7.54 -12.51
CA LYS A 258 -9.56 7.05 -13.39
C LYS A 258 -9.51 5.52 -13.40
N TYR A 259 -9.73 4.90 -12.26
CA TYR A 259 -9.72 3.45 -12.10
C TYR A 259 -10.86 2.79 -12.88
N THR A 260 -12.09 3.31 -12.74
CA THR A 260 -13.26 2.81 -13.49
C THR A 260 -13.14 3.06 -14.99
N ASN A 261 -12.60 4.20 -15.41
CA ASN A 261 -12.33 4.47 -16.81
C ASN A 261 -11.30 3.49 -17.40
N LYS A 262 -10.26 3.14 -16.62
CA LYS A 262 -9.26 2.14 -17.03
C LYS A 262 -9.87 0.75 -17.17
N ILE A 263 -10.75 0.34 -16.24
CA ILE A 263 -11.47 -0.94 -16.32
C ILE A 263 -12.41 -0.94 -17.52
N ALA A 264 -13.26 0.10 -17.66
CA ALA A 264 -14.19 0.19 -18.79
C ALA A 264 -13.46 0.19 -20.14
N LEU A 265 -12.31 0.88 -20.24
CA LEU A 265 -11.50 0.86 -21.45
C LEU A 265 -10.92 -0.53 -21.73
N ASN A 266 -10.48 -1.25 -20.68
CA ASN A 266 -10.01 -2.63 -20.83
C ASN A 266 -11.15 -3.57 -21.23
N ASP A 267 -12.34 -3.40 -20.65
CA ASP A 267 -13.52 -4.20 -21.00
C ASP A 267 -14.00 -3.89 -22.42
N GLU A 268 -14.04 -2.62 -22.85
CA GLU A 268 -14.32 -2.22 -24.22
C GLU A 268 -13.29 -2.77 -25.21
N ILE A 269 -11.99 -2.76 -24.85
CA ILE A 269 -10.94 -3.36 -25.66
C ILE A 269 -11.13 -4.87 -25.73
N ASN A 270 -11.45 -5.54 -24.62
CA ASN A 270 -11.71 -6.99 -24.61
C ASN A 270 -12.99 -7.36 -25.39
N GLU A 271 -14.04 -6.53 -25.37
CA GLU A 271 -15.23 -6.70 -26.20
C GLU A 271 -14.96 -6.43 -27.69
N LEU A 272 -14.15 -5.42 -28.03
CA LEU A 272 -13.77 -5.08 -29.40
C LEU A 272 -12.83 -6.12 -30.03
N ILE A 273 -11.98 -6.76 -29.22
CA ILE A 273 -11.09 -7.85 -29.66
C ILE A 273 -11.89 -9.15 -29.86
N GLY A 274 -13.16 -9.19 -29.38
CA GLY A 274 -14.02 -10.38 -29.48
C GLY A 274 -13.49 -11.52 -28.61
N ALA A 275 -14.36 -12.27 -27.97
CA ALA A 275 -14.03 -13.31 -26.98
C ALA A 275 -13.28 -14.56 -27.56
N GLU A 276 -12.52 -14.40 -28.62
CA GLU A 276 -11.41 -15.29 -28.93
C GLU A 276 -10.22 -14.82 -28.11
N THR A 277 -9.84 -15.59 -27.13
CA THR A 277 -8.52 -15.48 -26.50
C THR A 277 -7.50 -15.52 -27.62
N ILE A 278 -7.00 -14.36 -28.03
CA ILE A 278 -5.91 -14.30 -29.00
C ILE A 278 -4.69 -14.77 -28.20
N GLU A 279 -4.33 -16.02 -28.44
CA GLU A 279 -3.13 -16.64 -27.86
C GLU A 279 -1.96 -16.23 -28.71
N TYR A 280 -1.12 -15.29 -28.22
CA TYR A 280 0.14 -14.97 -28.86
C TYR A 280 1.21 -15.95 -28.42
N LYS A 281 2.00 -16.44 -29.38
CA LYS A 281 3.17 -17.28 -29.10
C LYS A 281 4.37 -16.38 -28.86
N LEU A 282 4.92 -16.49 -27.68
CA LEU A 282 6.18 -15.83 -27.35
C LEU A 282 7.30 -16.86 -27.29
N LYS A 283 8.38 -16.60 -28.02
CA LYS A 283 9.61 -17.36 -27.93
C LYS A 283 10.67 -16.51 -27.28
N ILE A 284 11.34 -17.04 -26.27
CA ILE A 284 12.51 -16.42 -25.66
C ILE A 284 13.73 -17.23 -26.03
N GLU A 285 14.67 -16.62 -26.70
CA GLU A 285 15.97 -17.21 -27.04
C GLU A 285 17.04 -16.58 -26.17
N PHE A 286 17.76 -17.41 -25.44
CA PHE A 286 18.90 -17.00 -24.67
C PHE A 286 20.19 -17.27 -25.41
N LYS A 287 21.06 -16.24 -25.55
CA LYS A 287 22.34 -16.30 -26.27
C LYS A 287 23.45 -15.75 -25.41
N TYR A 288 24.61 -16.38 -25.54
CA TYR A 288 25.87 -15.89 -25.00
C TYR A 288 26.67 -15.17 -26.05
N LYS A 289 27.29 -14.07 -25.66
CA LYS A 289 28.34 -13.42 -26.42
C LYS A 289 29.67 -13.83 -25.81
N TYR A 290 30.28 -14.87 -26.35
CA TYR A 290 31.55 -15.39 -25.87
C TYR A 290 32.72 -14.55 -26.38
N TYR A 291 33.64 -14.25 -25.45
CA TYR A 291 34.90 -13.64 -25.77
C TYR A 291 36.10 -14.59 -25.56
N ASP A 292 35.89 -15.73 -24.87
CA ASP A 292 36.92 -16.75 -24.64
C ASP A 292 36.28 -18.13 -24.49
N ASN A 293 36.90 -19.16 -25.08
CA ASN A 293 36.41 -20.55 -25.05
C ASN A 293 36.69 -21.28 -23.74
N THR A 294 37.12 -20.60 -22.69
CA THR A 294 37.49 -21.19 -21.38
C THR A 294 36.55 -20.85 -20.23
N SER A 295 35.52 -20.06 -20.46
CA SER A 295 34.55 -19.68 -19.40
C SER A 295 33.63 -20.85 -19.04
N GLU A 296 33.35 -21.05 -17.75
CA GLU A 296 32.32 -21.94 -17.27
C GLU A 296 30.96 -21.43 -17.74
N LEU A 297 30.06 -22.34 -18.14
CA LEU A 297 28.68 -22.01 -18.54
C LEU A 297 27.97 -21.31 -17.38
N THR A 298 27.53 -20.09 -17.60
CA THR A 298 26.78 -19.31 -16.61
C THR A 298 25.31 -19.69 -16.66
N LEU A 299 24.69 -19.91 -15.50
CA LEU A 299 23.26 -20.17 -15.40
C LEU A 299 22.49 -18.87 -15.54
N MET A 300 21.45 -18.88 -16.39
CA MET A 300 20.44 -17.84 -16.42
C MET A 300 19.13 -18.35 -15.80
N GLU A 301 18.62 -17.63 -14.82
CA GLU A 301 17.29 -17.80 -14.29
C GLU A 301 16.36 -16.78 -14.94
N MET A 302 15.21 -17.24 -15.42
CA MET A 302 14.12 -16.40 -15.90
C MET A 302 12.87 -16.71 -15.13
N GLU A 303 12.28 -15.69 -14.51
CA GLU A 303 10.98 -15.76 -13.84
C GLU A 303 9.93 -15.08 -14.73
N VAL A 304 8.85 -15.76 -15.01
CA VAL A 304 7.69 -15.26 -15.73
C VAL A 304 6.42 -15.93 -15.18
N GLU A 305 5.40 -15.12 -14.85
CA GLU A 305 4.09 -15.60 -14.33
C GLU A 305 4.22 -16.63 -13.18
N GLU A 306 5.14 -16.38 -12.24
CA GLU A 306 5.44 -17.24 -11.08
C GLU A 306 6.15 -18.57 -11.43
N GLU A 307 6.49 -18.82 -12.69
CA GLU A 307 7.31 -19.96 -13.10
C GLU A 307 8.76 -19.54 -13.30
N ILE A 308 9.69 -20.40 -12.84
CA ILE A 308 11.13 -20.15 -12.95
C ILE A 308 11.73 -21.16 -13.96
N TYR A 309 12.39 -20.62 -14.96
CA TYR A 309 13.11 -21.38 -15.98
C TYR A 309 14.62 -21.17 -15.82
N ILE A 310 15.37 -22.27 -15.90
CA ILE A 310 16.82 -22.24 -15.76
C ILE A 310 17.44 -22.70 -17.08
N PHE A 311 18.34 -21.87 -17.64
CA PHE A 311 19.08 -22.16 -18.85
C PHE A 311 20.56 -22.42 -18.52
N GLU A 312 21.06 -23.56 -18.93
CA GLU A 312 22.50 -23.89 -18.91
C GLU A 312 23.06 -23.71 -20.31
N GLY A 313 23.60 -22.53 -20.58
CA GLY A 313 24.07 -22.19 -21.93
C GLY A 313 22.97 -21.60 -22.80
N GLU A 314 23.15 -21.63 -24.12
CA GLU A 314 22.15 -21.14 -25.08
C GLU A 314 20.92 -22.05 -25.10
N GLY A 315 19.75 -21.44 -25.13
CA GLY A 315 18.50 -22.17 -25.12
C GLY A 315 17.33 -21.33 -25.59
N SER A 316 16.16 -21.96 -25.74
CA SER A 316 14.93 -21.24 -26.02
C SER A 316 13.74 -21.90 -25.34
N ILE A 317 12.75 -21.09 -25.01
CA ILE A 317 11.45 -21.53 -24.52
C ILE A 317 10.35 -20.85 -25.32
N GLU A 318 9.26 -21.57 -25.52
CA GLU A 318 8.04 -21.03 -26.11
C GLU A 318 6.89 -21.17 -25.12
N PHE A 319 6.09 -20.12 -24.97
CA PHE A 319 4.88 -20.14 -24.17
C PHE A 319 3.78 -19.30 -24.84
N ILE A 320 2.55 -19.54 -24.39
CA ILE A 320 1.38 -18.83 -24.88
C ILE A 320 1.09 -17.71 -23.91
N ALA A 321 1.20 -16.46 -24.36
CA ALA A 321 0.86 -15.29 -23.57
C ALA A 321 -0.65 -15.20 -23.38
N GLN A 322 -1.09 -15.17 -22.12
CA GLN A 322 -2.50 -14.99 -21.74
C GLN A 322 -2.81 -13.53 -21.35
N SER A 323 -1.79 -12.68 -21.35
CA SER A 323 -1.88 -11.26 -20.97
C SER A 323 -1.21 -10.38 -22.02
N TRP A 324 -1.78 -9.22 -22.28
CA TRP A 324 -1.24 -8.20 -23.16
C TRP A 324 0.04 -7.53 -22.63
N LYS A 325 0.37 -7.74 -21.36
CA LYS A 325 1.58 -7.24 -20.71
C LYS A 325 2.17 -8.34 -19.84
N ILE A 326 3.40 -8.70 -20.11
CA ILE A 326 4.15 -9.72 -19.35
C ILE A 326 5.40 -9.07 -18.76
N GLU A 327 5.68 -9.36 -17.51
CA GLU A 327 6.93 -9.01 -16.84
C GLU A 327 7.85 -10.22 -16.84
N PHE A 328 9.05 -10.03 -17.37
CA PHE A 328 10.14 -11.01 -17.31
C PHE A 328 11.21 -10.50 -16.36
N LYS A 329 11.67 -11.37 -15.50
CA LYS A 329 12.79 -11.13 -14.62
C LYS A 329 13.92 -12.07 -14.96
N PHE A 330 15.01 -11.53 -15.50
CA PHE A 330 16.19 -12.28 -15.86
C PHE A 330 17.26 -12.09 -14.80
N LYS A 331 17.85 -13.19 -14.34
CA LYS A 331 18.94 -13.16 -13.38
C LYS A 331 20.09 -14.01 -13.88
N ILE A 332 21.27 -13.40 -13.94
CA ILE A 332 22.52 -14.03 -14.32
C ILE A 332 23.57 -13.61 -13.29
N ASN A 333 24.14 -14.56 -12.57
CA ASN A 333 25.03 -14.28 -11.44
C ASN A 333 24.35 -13.33 -10.43
N ASP A 334 24.99 -12.19 -10.13
CA ASP A 334 24.45 -11.14 -9.23
C ASP A 334 23.72 -10.01 -10.00
N LYS A 335 23.52 -10.17 -11.30
CA LYS A 335 22.81 -9.20 -12.14
C LYS A 335 21.38 -9.63 -12.34
N GLU A 336 20.47 -8.66 -12.15
CA GLU A 336 19.03 -8.83 -12.36
C GLU A 336 18.54 -7.73 -13.28
N VAL A 337 17.71 -8.09 -14.27
CA VAL A 337 17.03 -7.16 -15.17
C VAL A 337 15.57 -7.54 -15.25
N ILE A 338 14.71 -6.55 -15.00
CA ILE A 338 13.26 -6.68 -15.16
C ILE A 338 12.87 -6.02 -16.48
N CYS A 339 12.16 -6.76 -17.33
CA CYS A 339 11.67 -6.29 -18.62
C CYS A 339 10.14 -6.43 -18.65
N GLU A 340 9.43 -5.33 -18.87
CA GLU A 340 8.01 -5.35 -19.18
C GLU A 340 7.85 -5.41 -20.71
N TYR A 341 7.15 -6.44 -21.19
CA TYR A 341 6.86 -6.63 -22.61
C TYR A 341 5.38 -6.50 -22.91
N MET A 342 5.05 -5.71 -23.95
CA MET A 342 3.70 -5.53 -24.45
C MET A 342 3.44 -6.53 -25.57
N VAL A 343 2.55 -7.47 -25.34
CA VAL A 343 2.23 -8.54 -26.26
C VAL A 343 1.13 -8.08 -27.21
N ASP A 344 1.50 -7.77 -28.45
CA ASP A 344 0.59 -7.34 -29.51
C ASP A 344 0.59 -8.27 -30.75
N CYS A 345 1.53 -9.22 -30.77
CA CYS A 345 1.68 -10.22 -31.83
C CYS A 345 2.57 -11.38 -31.37
N ASP A 346 2.66 -12.45 -32.16
CA ASP A 346 3.68 -13.47 -31.98
C ASP A 346 5.06 -12.84 -32.14
N ALA A 347 5.93 -13.07 -31.17
CA ALA A 347 7.25 -12.44 -31.14
C ALA A 347 8.33 -13.38 -30.59
N CYS A 348 9.57 -13.07 -30.91
CA CYS A 348 10.74 -13.70 -30.32
C CYS A 348 11.58 -12.65 -29.61
N LEU A 349 11.79 -12.82 -28.31
CA LEU A 349 12.71 -12.02 -27.52
C LEU A 349 14.07 -12.71 -27.44
N VAL A 350 15.10 -12.07 -27.94
CA VAL A 350 16.48 -12.55 -27.84
C VAL A 350 17.15 -11.86 -26.68
N VAL A 351 17.45 -12.61 -25.64
CA VAL A 351 18.18 -12.18 -24.46
C VAL A 351 19.64 -12.55 -24.64
N THR A 352 20.52 -11.57 -24.66
CA THR A 352 21.96 -11.78 -24.87
C THR A 352 22.72 -11.38 -23.63
N TRP A 353 23.51 -12.31 -23.07
CA TRP A 353 24.48 -12.02 -22.03
C TRP A 353 25.82 -11.63 -22.62
N ASP A 354 26.32 -10.44 -22.30
CA ASP A 354 27.65 -10.01 -22.63
C ASP A 354 28.58 -10.24 -21.42
N GLU A 355 29.39 -11.28 -21.50
CA GLU A 355 30.26 -11.70 -20.40
C GLU A 355 31.37 -10.67 -20.13
N LYS A 356 31.82 -9.94 -21.13
CA LYS A 356 32.88 -8.93 -20.98
C LYS A 356 32.37 -7.72 -20.22
N ASP A 357 31.18 -7.21 -20.58
CA ASP A 357 30.62 -5.98 -20.02
C ASP A 357 29.68 -6.29 -18.83
N GLN A 358 29.45 -7.59 -18.56
CA GLN A 358 28.52 -8.06 -17.49
C GLN A 358 27.12 -7.41 -17.62
N THR A 359 26.57 -7.40 -18.85
CA THR A 359 25.29 -6.79 -19.17
C THR A 359 24.34 -7.77 -19.86
N ILE A 360 23.05 -7.57 -19.63
CA ILE A 360 21.96 -8.25 -20.33
C ILE A 360 21.38 -7.28 -21.36
N ASP A 361 21.36 -7.68 -22.63
CA ASP A 361 20.72 -6.96 -23.74
C ASP A 361 19.51 -7.76 -24.22
N ILE A 362 18.36 -7.11 -24.39
CA ILE A 362 17.11 -7.75 -24.82
C ILE A 362 16.66 -7.10 -26.12
N LYS A 363 16.47 -7.93 -27.15
CA LYS A 363 16.02 -7.50 -28.47
C LYS A 363 14.80 -8.29 -28.90
N GLU A 364 13.79 -7.60 -29.37
CA GLU A 364 12.64 -8.19 -30.03
C GLU A 364 12.96 -8.46 -31.51
N ILE A 365 12.58 -9.64 -31.96
CA ILE A 365 12.59 -10.03 -33.38
C ILE A 365 11.16 -10.39 -33.75
N ARG A 366 10.55 -9.60 -34.59
CA ARG A 366 9.20 -9.83 -35.15
C ARG A 366 9.27 -10.64 -36.44
#